data_f4bc666813ee243921c0d83a6b64537f
#
_entry.id   f4bc666813ee243921c0d83a6b64537f
#
_cell.length_a   1.000
_cell.length_b   1.000
_cell.length_c   1.000
_cell.angle_alpha   90.00
_cell.angle_beta   90.00
_cell.angle_gamma   90.00
#
_symmetry.space_group_name_H-M   'P 1'
#
loop_
_entity.id
_entity.type
_entity.pdbx_description
1 polymer ?
#
loop_
_entity_poly.entity_id
_entity_poly.type
_entity_poly.pdbx_seq_one_letter_code
_entity_poly.pdbx_strand_id
1 'polypeptide(L)'
;SDSSDPYLAGAIYYLERELRSHNYDSILCCTGYDLKVKQKYFNLLRSKRVDAIILAGSKFVELCPKDNDYILKAAHDIPVMLVNGYLEGENIYSTVCDDYSAVYDVVSRLIRSGSRRILYLYTSYSYSGLNKMHGYKAALTSCGLPVREDLIHQCSKNLEDARDLLLRLSKQGLD
;
A
#
# COMPACT_ATOMS: atom_id res chain seq x y z
N SER A 1 9.14 5.54 5.15
CA SER A 1 7.72 5.86 5.39
C SER A 1 7.48 7.36 5.28
N ASP A 2 6.25 7.73 4.99
CA ASP A 2 5.79 9.13 5.02
C ASP A 2 5.16 9.37 6.40
N SER A 3 5.85 10.10 7.26
CA SER A 3 5.40 10.38 8.63
C SER A 3 4.18 11.32 8.68
N SER A 4 3.83 11.97 7.57
CA SER A 4 2.62 12.80 7.46
C SER A 4 1.35 11.99 7.19
N ASP A 5 1.47 10.71 6.83
CA ASP A 5 0.34 9.80 6.64
C ASP A 5 -0.17 9.29 8.01
N PRO A 6 -1.39 9.65 8.45
CA PRO A 6 -1.91 9.28 9.77
C PRO A 6 -1.97 7.76 9.98
N TYR A 7 -2.23 6.97 8.92
CA TYR A 7 -2.23 5.51 8.99
C TYR A 7 -0.84 4.97 9.31
N LEU A 8 0.20 5.46 8.60
CA LEU A 8 1.57 5.04 8.84
C LEU A 8 2.08 5.53 10.21
N ALA A 9 1.73 6.75 10.61
CA ALA A 9 2.08 7.26 11.94
C ALA A 9 1.47 6.40 13.05
N GLY A 10 0.21 6.01 12.92
CA GLY A 10 -0.44 5.08 13.84
C GLY A 10 0.23 3.71 13.88
N ALA A 11 0.54 3.13 12.72
CA ALA A 11 1.24 1.84 12.65
C ALA A 11 2.63 1.90 13.32
N ILE A 12 3.40 2.97 13.08
CA ILE A 12 4.71 3.18 13.70
C ILE A 12 4.59 3.28 15.21
N TYR A 13 3.61 4.03 15.71
CA TYR A 13 3.37 4.17 17.16
C TYR A 13 3.11 2.82 17.83
N TYR A 14 2.24 1.98 17.24
CA TYR A 14 1.94 0.66 17.80
C TYR A 14 3.11 -0.31 17.69
N LEU A 15 3.85 -0.28 16.57
CA LEU A 15 5.06 -1.10 16.39
C LEU A 15 6.13 -0.73 17.43
N GLU A 16 6.41 0.55 17.62
CA GLU A 16 7.39 1.02 18.60
C GLU A 16 7.00 0.62 20.03
N ARG A 17 5.73 0.80 20.38
CA ARG A 17 5.22 0.40 21.69
C ARG A 17 5.39 -1.10 21.94
N GLU A 18 5.09 -1.92 20.95
CA GLU A 18 5.21 -3.37 21.07
C GLU A 18 6.66 -3.83 21.15
N LEU A 19 7.54 -3.28 20.31
CA LEU A 19 8.98 -3.54 20.37
C LEU A 19 9.55 -3.19 21.75
N ARG A 20 9.24 -2.03 22.28
CA ARG A 20 9.68 -1.59 23.60
C ARG A 20 9.17 -2.49 24.74
N SER A 21 7.94 -3.02 24.64
CA SER A 21 7.43 -3.96 25.63
C SER A 21 8.20 -5.28 25.67
N HIS A 22 8.90 -5.61 24.57
CA HIS A 22 9.78 -6.77 24.45
C HIS A 22 11.28 -6.42 24.59
N ASN A 23 11.61 -5.24 25.13
CA ASN A 23 12.98 -4.74 25.33
C ASN A 23 13.79 -4.56 24.03
N TYR A 24 13.12 -4.21 22.93
CA TYR A 24 13.78 -3.77 21.70
C TYR A 24 13.77 -2.26 21.58
N ASP A 25 14.92 -1.69 21.22
CA ASP A 25 15.02 -0.29 20.81
C ASP A 25 14.70 -0.15 19.32
N SER A 26 14.13 0.99 18.91
CA SER A 26 13.80 1.24 17.53
C SER A 26 14.51 2.46 16.95
N ILE A 27 14.93 2.36 15.69
CA ILE A 27 15.49 3.46 14.90
C ILE A 27 14.51 3.77 13.77
N LEU A 28 13.83 4.91 13.84
CA LEU A 28 12.90 5.33 12.78
C LEU A 28 13.66 6.01 11.63
N CYS A 29 13.44 5.52 10.40
CA CYS A 29 13.95 6.11 9.17
C CYS A 29 12.80 6.53 8.25
N CYS A 30 12.64 7.83 8.03
CA CYS A 30 11.67 8.38 7.09
C CYS A 30 12.31 8.52 5.70
N THR A 31 12.11 7.51 4.84
CA THR A 31 12.79 7.42 3.54
C THR A 31 12.03 8.09 2.40
N GLY A 32 10.76 8.44 2.59
CA GLY A 32 9.88 8.74 1.46
C GLY A 32 9.75 7.54 0.51
N TYR A 33 9.57 7.84 -0.79
CA TYR A 33 9.32 6.82 -1.82
C TYR A 33 10.43 6.72 -2.87
N ASP A 34 11.48 7.54 -2.77
CA ASP A 34 12.62 7.49 -3.67
C ASP A 34 13.48 6.24 -3.44
N LEU A 35 13.72 5.47 -4.50
CA LEU A 35 14.44 4.19 -4.43
C LEU A 35 15.87 4.36 -3.91
N LYS A 36 16.59 5.39 -4.37
CA LYS A 36 17.99 5.63 -3.94
C LYS A 36 18.05 5.98 -2.46
N VAL A 37 17.06 6.74 -1.97
CA VAL A 37 16.94 7.07 -0.55
C VAL A 37 16.65 5.81 0.27
N LYS A 38 15.72 4.95 -0.19
CA LYS A 38 15.45 3.65 0.46
C LYS A 38 16.74 2.81 0.55
N GLN A 39 17.47 2.63 -0.56
CA GLN A 39 18.73 1.88 -0.59
C GLN A 39 19.78 2.47 0.35
N LYS A 40 19.93 3.79 0.39
CA LYS A 40 20.85 4.48 1.32
C LYS A 40 20.54 4.15 2.77
N TYR A 41 19.27 4.21 3.18
CA TYR A 41 18.87 3.90 4.56
C TYR A 41 19.04 2.42 4.91
N PHE A 42 18.81 1.51 3.96
CA PHE A 42 19.12 0.08 4.15
C PHE A 42 20.60 -0.14 4.47
N ASN A 43 21.50 0.46 3.69
CA ASN A 43 22.93 0.37 3.91
C ASN A 43 23.33 0.97 5.27
N LEU A 44 22.71 2.10 5.66
CA LEU A 44 22.92 2.69 6.98
C LEU A 44 22.50 1.76 8.12
N LEU A 45 21.30 1.14 8.03
CA LEU A 45 20.83 0.21 9.06
C LEU A 45 21.72 -1.03 9.17
N ARG A 46 22.17 -1.58 8.02
CA ARG A 46 23.14 -2.69 8.01
C ARG A 46 24.45 -2.30 8.72
N SER A 47 24.99 -1.10 8.46
CA SER A 47 26.21 -0.63 9.13
C SER A 47 26.02 -0.42 10.63
N LYS A 48 24.81 -0.16 11.09
CA LYS A 48 24.45 -0.06 12.51
C LYS A 48 24.20 -1.41 13.18
N ARG A 49 24.27 -2.52 12.43
CA ARG A 49 24.07 -3.88 12.92
C ARG A 49 22.74 -4.07 13.67
N VAL A 50 21.66 -3.54 13.08
CA VAL A 50 20.31 -3.76 13.62
C VAL A 50 19.92 -5.25 13.54
N ASP A 51 19.14 -5.72 14.49
CA ASP A 51 18.73 -7.13 14.57
C ASP A 51 17.62 -7.50 13.56
N ALA A 52 16.81 -6.51 13.16
CA ALA A 52 15.76 -6.67 12.17
C ALA A 52 15.42 -5.33 11.49
N ILE A 53 14.77 -5.40 10.32
CA ILE A 53 14.28 -4.22 9.59
C ILE A 53 12.77 -4.39 9.38
N ILE A 54 11.99 -3.37 9.76
CA ILE A 54 10.55 -3.32 9.51
C ILE A 54 10.26 -2.24 8.47
N LEU A 55 9.62 -2.62 7.36
CA LEU A 55 9.22 -1.74 6.28
C LEU A 55 7.71 -1.50 6.38
N ALA A 56 7.33 -0.34 6.90
CA ALA A 56 5.92 0.01 7.08
C ALA A 56 5.38 0.78 5.87
N GLY A 57 4.48 0.16 5.13
CA GLY A 57 3.75 0.74 4.00
C GLY A 57 3.91 -0.02 2.68
N SER A 58 2.83 -0.10 1.92
CA SER A 58 2.72 -0.88 0.67
C SER A 58 3.60 -0.38 -0.49
N LYS A 59 4.17 0.81 -0.38
CA LYS A 59 5.06 1.41 -1.40
C LYS A 59 6.55 1.09 -1.20
N PHE A 60 6.91 0.28 -0.21
CA PHE A 60 8.29 -0.15 -0.07
C PHE A 60 8.69 -1.16 -1.12
N VAL A 61 7.77 -2.05 -1.50
CA VAL A 61 7.99 -3.01 -2.58
C VAL A 61 7.70 -2.32 -3.90
N GLU A 62 8.70 -2.34 -4.79
CA GLU A 62 8.62 -1.79 -6.13
C GLU A 62 7.94 -2.76 -7.09
N LEU A 63 7.27 -2.23 -8.12
CA LEU A 63 6.61 -3.05 -9.14
C LEU A 63 7.62 -3.79 -10.03
N CYS A 64 8.76 -3.18 -10.30
CA CYS A 64 9.84 -3.82 -11.03
C CYS A 64 10.61 -4.75 -10.07
N PRO A 65 10.65 -6.08 -10.30
CA PRO A 65 11.32 -7.02 -9.40
C PRO A 65 12.76 -6.67 -9.07
N LYS A 66 13.54 -6.21 -10.04
CA LYS A 66 14.95 -5.82 -9.86
C LYS A 66 15.15 -4.68 -8.89
N ASP A 67 14.18 -3.79 -8.77
CA ASP A 67 14.25 -2.65 -7.87
C ASP A 67 14.08 -3.06 -6.40
N ASN A 68 13.71 -4.32 -6.13
CA ASN A 68 13.62 -4.91 -4.80
C ASN A 68 14.89 -5.67 -4.37
N ASP A 69 15.91 -5.79 -5.23
CA ASP A 69 17.14 -6.50 -4.94
C ASP A 69 17.84 -6.04 -3.66
N TYR A 70 17.68 -4.77 -3.29
CA TYR A 70 18.27 -4.23 -2.07
C TYR A 70 17.63 -4.82 -0.80
N ILE A 71 16.34 -5.14 -0.85
CA ILE A 71 15.62 -5.82 0.24
C ILE A 71 16.09 -7.27 0.31
N LEU A 72 16.09 -7.99 -0.83
CA LEU A 72 16.52 -9.38 -0.92
C LEU A 72 17.96 -9.57 -0.42
N LYS A 73 18.87 -8.70 -0.86
CA LYS A 73 20.28 -8.72 -0.40
C LYS A 73 20.42 -8.44 1.09
N ALA A 74 19.63 -7.55 1.66
CA ALA A 74 19.69 -7.28 3.09
C ALA A 74 19.11 -8.45 3.91
N ALA A 75 18.09 -9.12 3.37
CA ALA A 75 17.44 -10.25 4.03
C ALA A 75 18.36 -11.47 4.22
N HIS A 76 19.43 -11.62 3.44
CA HIS A 76 20.44 -12.66 3.69
C HIS A 76 21.10 -12.53 5.06
N ASP A 77 21.26 -11.31 5.57
CA ASP A 77 21.98 -11.05 6.82
C ASP A 77 21.04 -10.67 7.97
N ILE A 78 19.91 -10.03 7.65
CA ILE A 78 19.03 -9.39 8.63
C ILE A 78 17.57 -9.71 8.28
N PRO A 79 16.74 -10.22 9.22
CA PRO A 79 15.31 -10.42 8.99
C PRO A 79 14.61 -9.13 8.54
N VAL A 80 13.78 -9.23 7.50
CA VAL A 80 13.00 -8.11 7.00
C VAL A 80 11.51 -8.40 7.13
N MET A 81 10.79 -7.55 7.85
CA MET A 81 9.34 -7.61 7.98
C MET A 81 8.69 -6.52 7.13
N LEU A 82 7.74 -6.91 6.28
CA LEU A 82 6.91 -6.01 5.49
C LEU A 82 5.53 -5.85 6.16
N VAL A 83 5.13 -4.62 6.43
CA VAL A 83 3.79 -4.27 6.92
C VAL A 83 3.01 -3.63 5.77
N ASN A 84 1.92 -4.27 5.39
CA ASN A 84 1.08 -3.90 4.25
C ASN A 84 1.81 -3.93 2.90
N GLY A 85 2.74 -4.86 2.76
CA GLY A 85 3.47 -5.15 1.52
C GLY A 85 3.83 -6.62 1.47
N TYR A 86 4.09 -7.13 0.26
CA TYR A 86 4.47 -8.52 0.04
C TYR A 86 5.66 -8.62 -0.88
N LEU A 87 6.66 -9.38 -0.48
CA LEU A 87 7.80 -9.77 -1.30
C LEU A 87 8.20 -11.18 -0.89
N GLU A 88 8.31 -12.08 -1.85
CA GLU A 88 8.77 -13.44 -1.62
C GLU A 88 10.30 -13.46 -1.53
N GLY A 89 10.83 -14.10 -0.50
CA GLY A 89 12.26 -14.25 -0.28
C GLY A 89 12.59 -14.91 1.04
N GLU A 90 13.79 -15.50 1.11
CA GLU A 90 14.31 -16.06 2.35
C GLU A 90 14.47 -14.96 3.40
N ASN A 91 14.11 -15.26 4.64
CA ASN A 91 14.20 -14.33 5.78
C ASN A 91 13.38 -13.03 5.59
N ILE A 92 12.35 -13.06 4.72
CA ILE A 92 11.38 -11.99 4.50
C ILE A 92 10.02 -12.46 5.01
N TYR A 93 9.43 -11.63 5.85
CA TYR A 93 8.13 -11.87 6.46
C TYR A 93 7.16 -10.77 6.05
N SER A 94 5.90 -11.09 5.83
CA SER A 94 4.90 -10.12 5.38
C SER A 94 3.64 -10.23 6.21
N THR A 95 3.12 -9.07 6.63
CA THR A 95 1.75 -8.98 7.16
C THR A 95 0.95 -8.07 6.24
N VAL A 96 -0.15 -8.59 5.71
CA VAL A 96 -1.00 -7.93 4.72
C VAL A 96 -2.46 -7.99 5.11
N CYS A 97 -3.24 -7.00 4.66
CA CYS A 97 -4.69 -7.07 4.69
C CYS A 97 -5.18 -7.75 3.40
N ASP A 98 -6.29 -8.46 3.48
CA ASP A 98 -6.98 -8.99 2.29
C ASP A 98 -7.76 -7.86 1.60
N ASP A 99 -7.00 -6.95 0.99
CA ASP A 99 -7.53 -5.79 0.28
C ASP A 99 -8.41 -6.18 -0.92
N TYR A 100 -8.13 -7.33 -1.53
CA TYR A 100 -8.92 -7.86 -2.65
C TYR A 100 -10.33 -8.22 -2.18
N SER A 101 -10.46 -9.10 -1.20
CA SER A 101 -11.76 -9.54 -0.69
C SER A 101 -12.55 -8.40 -0.06
N ALA A 102 -11.88 -7.51 0.67
CA ALA A 102 -12.54 -6.36 1.28
C ALA A 102 -13.21 -5.45 0.23
N VAL A 103 -12.52 -5.12 -0.85
CA VAL A 103 -13.08 -4.29 -1.93
C VAL A 103 -14.10 -5.05 -2.76
N TYR A 104 -13.84 -6.33 -3.06
CA TYR A 104 -14.80 -7.20 -3.73
C TYR A 104 -16.15 -7.24 -3.01
N ASP A 105 -16.13 -7.42 -1.70
CA ASP A 105 -17.35 -7.48 -0.88
C ASP A 105 -18.12 -6.16 -0.86
N VAL A 106 -17.40 -5.04 -0.68
CA VAL A 106 -18.02 -3.69 -0.68
C VAL A 106 -18.70 -3.41 -2.03
N VAL A 107 -17.98 -3.63 -3.14
CA VAL A 107 -18.49 -3.37 -4.49
C VAL A 107 -19.66 -4.32 -4.80
N SER A 108 -19.57 -5.59 -4.43
CA SER A 108 -20.65 -6.56 -4.61
C SER A 108 -21.91 -6.16 -3.83
N ARG A 109 -21.76 -5.59 -2.64
CA ARG A 109 -22.88 -5.05 -1.84
C ARG A 109 -23.53 -3.83 -2.53
N LEU A 110 -22.72 -2.91 -3.06
CA LEU A 110 -23.22 -1.76 -3.82
C LEU A 110 -24.03 -2.20 -5.05
N ILE A 111 -23.52 -3.19 -5.79
CA ILE A 111 -24.23 -3.74 -6.95
C ILE A 111 -25.55 -4.39 -6.54
N ARG A 112 -25.56 -5.17 -5.48
CA ARG A 112 -26.79 -5.79 -4.93
C ARG A 112 -27.81 -4.78 -4.45
N SER A 113 -27.36 -3.61 -3.95
CA SER A 113 -28.27 -2.52 -3.56
C SER A 113 -28.77 -1.69 -4.74
N GLY A 114 -28.43 -2.05 -5.97
CA GLY A 114 -28.94 -1.42 -7.19
C GLY A 114 -27.95 -0.52 -7.93
N SER A 115 -26.76 -0.27 -7.37
CA SER A 115 -25.74 0.54 -8.06
C SER A 115 -25.26 -0.16 -9.33
N ARG A 116 -25.17 0.58 -10.45
CA ARG A 116 -24.69 0.06 -11.74
C ARG A 116 -23.45 0.80 -12.26
N ARG A 117 -23.24 2.02 -11.78
CA ARG A 117 -22.09 2.87 -12.13
C ARG A 117 -21.36 3.19 -10.84
N ILE A 118 -20.21 2.55 -10.62
CA ILE A 118 -19.41 2.68 -9.40
C ILE A 118 -18.08 3.29 -9.78
N LEU A 119 -17.83 4.50 -9.31
CA LEU A 119 -16.56 5.20 -9.49
C LEU A 119 -15.50 4.60 -8.56
N TYR A 120 -14.34 4.31 -9.13
CA TYR A 120 -13.17 3.85 -8.36
C TYR A 120 -12.04 4.87 -8.42
N LEU A 121 -11.67 5.39 -7.26
CA LEU A 121 -10.54 6.31 -7.12
C LEU A 121 -9.38 5.59 -6.44
N TYR A 122 -8.17 5.75 -6.98
CA TYR A 122 -6.96 5.18 -6.41
C TYR A 122 -5.81 6.19 -6.37
N THR A 123 -4.87 6.02 -5.45
CA THR A 123 -3.74 6.95 -5.30
C THR A 123 -2.44 6.42 -5.88
N SER A 124 -2.25 5.11 -5.91
CA SER A 124 -1.00 4.49 -6.40
C SER A 124 -1.19 3.02 -6.77
N TYR A 125 -0.32 2.54 -7.64
CA TYR A 125 -0.16 1.13 -7.99
C TYR A 125 0.80 0.42 -7.01
N SER A 126 0.54 0.50 -5.71
CA SER A 126 1.25 -0.32 -4.73
C SER A 126 0.64 -1.72 -4.63
N TYR A 127 1.28 -2.64 -3.90
CA TYR A 127 0.72 -3.97 -3.63
C TYR A 127 -0.75 -3.90 -3.16
N SER A 128 -1.02 -3.11 -2.12
CA SER A 128 -2.37 -2.89 -1.60
C SER A 128 -3.30 -2.23 -2.63
N GLY A 129 -2.80 -1.21 -3.38
CA GLY A 129 -3.59 -0.52 -4.40
C GLY A 129 -4.01 -1.42 -5.55
N LEU A 130 -3.12 -2.30 -6.02
CA LEU A 130 -3.41 -3.27 -7.07
C LEU A 130 -4.43 -4.32 -6.62
N ASN A 131 -4.28 -4.88 -5.41
CA ASN A 131 -5.24 -5.85 -4.88
C ASN A 131 -6.65 -5.25 -4.73
N LYS A 132 -6.76 -4.00 -4.26
CA LYS A 132 -8.03 -3.27 -4.22
C LYS A 132 -8.65 -3.11 -5.61
N MET A 133 -7.86 -2.71 -6.59
CA MET A 133 -8.32 -2.57 -7.98
C MET A 133 -8.78 -3.89 -8.58
N HIS A 134 -8.05 -4.98 -8.32
CA HIS A 134 -8.44 -6.31 -8.76
C HIS A 134 -9.77 -6.75 -8.10
N GLY A 135 -9.96 -6.50 -6.81
CA GLY A 135 -11.23 -6.75 -6.11
C GLY A 135 -12.40 -5.98 -6.72
N TYR A 136 -12.22 -4.69 -7.03
CA TYR A 136 -13.21 -3.88 -7.72
C TYR A 136 -13.58 -4.45 -9.09
N LYS A 137 -12.59 -4.73 -9.94
CA LYS A 137 -12.82 -5.28 -11.29
C LYS A 137 -13.49 -6.66 -11.24
N ALA A 138 -13.05 -7.51 -10.32
CA ALA A 138 -13.62 -8.85 -10.14
C ALA A 138 -15.09 -8.82 -9.67
N ALA A 139 -15.45 -7.92 -8.75
CA ALA A 139 -16.82 -7.76 -8.29
C ALA A 139 -17.76 -7.32 -9.40
N LEU A 140 -17.35 -6.37 -10.26
CA LEU A 140 -18.13 -5.98 -11.44
C LEU A 140 -18.34 -7.17 -12.37
N THR A 141 -17.26 -7.86 -12.73
CA THR A 141 -17.32 -8.99 -13.68
C THR A 141 -18.19 -10.14 -13.15
N SER A 142 -18.05 -10.51 -11.87
CA SER A 142 -18.83 -11.58 -11.26
C SER A 142 -20.32 -11.26 -11.15
N CYS A 143 -20.67 -9.96 -11.12
CA CYS A 143 -22.06 -9.50 -11.14
C CYS A 143 -22.58 -9.18 -12.54
N GLY A 144 -21.86 -9.53 -13.61
CA GLY A 144 -22.25 -9.31 -15.00
C GLY A 144 -22.20 -7.85 -15.45
N LEU A 145 -21.46 -6.99 -14.75
CA LEU A 145 -21.27 -5.60 -15.14
C LEU A 145 -19.94 -5.41 -15.87
N PRO A 146 -19.89 -4.56 -16.91
CA PRO A 146 -18.64 -4.26 -17.60
C PRO A 146 -17.70 -3.44 -16.73
N VAL A 147 -16.41 -3.73 -16.83
CA VAL A 147 -15.36 -2.86 -16.30
C VAL A 147 -15.21 -1.67 -17.24
N ARG A 148 -15.48 -0.48 -16.73
CA ARG A 148 -15.43 0.79 -17.48
C ARG A 148 -14.21 1.58 -17.02
N GLU A 149 -13.26 1.79 -17.92
CA GLU A 149 -12.02 2.53 -17.61
C GLU A 149 -12.29 4.04 -17.35
N ASP A 150 -13.38 4.58 -17.90
CA ASP A 150 -13.84 5.94 -17.62
C ASP A 150 -14.43 6.12 -16.20
N LEU A 151 -14.55 5.05 -15.43
CA LEU A 151 -14.92 5.06 -14.02
C LEU A 151 -13.73 4.76 -13.08
N ILE A 152 -12.51 4.63 -13.61
CA ILE A 152 -11.31 4.31 -12.84
C ILE A 152 -10.33 5.48 -12.95
N HIS A 153 -10.14 6.22 -11.87
CA HIS A 153 -9.32 7.43 -11.91
C HIS A 153 -8.26 7.44 -10.82
N GLN A 154 -7.05 7.86 -11.21
CA GLN A 154 -6.04 8.19 -10.24
C GLN A 154 -6.28 9.58 -9.65
N CYS A 155 -6.17 9.71 -8.35
CA CYS A 155 -6.23 10.98 -7.65
C CYS A 155 -5.07 11.10 -6.65
N SER A 156 -4.76 12.32 -6.24
CA SER A 156 -3.81 12.54 -5.15
C SER A 156 -4.46 12.18 -3.79
N LYS A 157 -3.65 12.13 -2.73
CA LYS A 157 -4.16 12.00 -1.36
C LYS A 157 -4.78 13.31 -0.83
N ASN A 158 -4.66 14.41 -1.56
CA ASN A 158 -5.23 15.70 -1.19
C ASN A 158 -6.75 15.65 -1.41
N LEU A 159 -7.53 16.02 -0.38
CA LEU A 159 -8.99 16.05 -0.44
C LEU A 159 -9.52 17.07 -1.45
N GLU A 160 -8.83 18.20 -1.63
CA GLU A 160 -9.23 19.23 -2.60
C GLU A 160 -9.09 18.71 -4.03
N ASP A 161 -7.97 18.04 -4.35
CA ASP A 161 -7.76 17.44 -5.67
C ASP A 161 -8.81 16.35 -5.96
N ALA A 162 -9.13 15.52 -4.97
CA ALA A 162 -10.15 14.49 -5.10
C ALA A 162 -11.55 15.11 -5.31
N ARG A 163 -11.88 16.18 -4.58
CA ARG A 163 -13.13 16.94 -4.75
C ARG A 163 -13.22 17.54 -6.15
N ASP A 164 -12.15 18.20 -6.63
CA ASP A 164 -12.14 18.84 -7.93
C ASP A 164 -12.25 17.81 -9.06
N LEU A 165 -11.64 16.64 -8.89
CA LEU A 165 -11.84 15.51 -9.80
C LEU A 165 -13.31 15.09 -9.84
N LEU A 166 -13.95 14.87 -8.68
CA LEU A 166 -15.35 14.48 -8.59
C LEU A 166 -16.29 15.52 -9.22
N LEU A 167 -16.05 16.81 -8.97
CA LEU A 167 -16.83 17.90 -9.59
C LEU A 167 -16.70 17.94 -11.12
N ARG A 168 -15.51 17.65 -11.66
CA ARG A 168 -15.30 17.54 -13.11
C ARG A 168 -16.05 16.36 -13.70
N LEU A 169 -15.94 15.18 -13.06
CA LEU A 169 -16.60 13.96 -13.51
C LEU A 169 -18.14 14.10 -13.48
N SER A 170 -18.69 14.70 -12.42
CA SER A 170 -20.13 14.99 -12.32
C SER A 170 -20.62 15.87 -13.47
N LYS A 171 -19.88 16.93 -13.84
CA LYS A 171 -20.23 17.80 -14.99
C LYS A 171 -20.17 17.07 -16.34
N GLN A 172 -19.46 15.96 -16.43
CA GLN A 172 -19.37 15.11 -17.63
C GLN A 172 -20.46 14.04 -17.70
N GLY A 173 -21.45 14.09 -16.82
CA GLY A 173 -22.58 13.15 -16.79
C GLY A 173 -22.27 11.83 -16.08
N LEU A 174 -21.39 11.84 -15.11
CA LEU A 174 -21.26 10.77 -14.12
C LEU A 174 -22.34 10.96 -13.04
N ASP A 175 -23.61 10.76 -13.43
CA ASP A 175 -24.75 10.71 -12.49
C ASP A 175 -24.94 9.29 -11.96
#